data_59692fb7b83c3e631262c23d6c35c0f2
#
_entry.id   59692fb7b83c3e631262c23d6c35c0f2
#
_cell.length_a   1.000
_cell.length_b   1.000
_cell.length_c   1.000
_cell.angle_alpha   90.00
_cell.angle_beta   90.00
_cell.angle_gamma   90.00
#
_symmetry.space_group_name_H-M   'P 1'
#
loop_
_entity.id
_entity.type
_entity.pdbx_description
1 polymer ?
#
loop_
_entity_poly.entity_id
_entity_poly.type
_entity_poly.pdbx_seq_one_letter_code
_entity_poly.pdbx_strand_id
1 'polypeptide(L)'
;MTHTAPDVSASSPALTKQELIIEGIRDRKGKNITVVDLSDIESASTGCFIICEGTSSSQVASIADSVREYVHRNGDIKPYNYDGYQNAQWIVIDYGDIFVHIFAPEQRAHYNLEELWSD
;
A
#
# COMPACT_ATOMS: atom_id res chain seq x y z
N MET A 1 -2.70 22.88 -14.03
CA MET A 1 -2.54 23.11 -13.66
C MET A 1 -2.49 23.15 -13.30
N THR A 2 -2.57 23.13 -13.28
CA THR A 2 -2.50 23.23 -12.85
C THR A 2 -2.73 23.24 -12.37
N HIS A 3 -3.02 23.35 -12.08
CA HIS A 3 -3.37 23.45 -11.58
C HIS A 3 -3.72 23.70 -10.91
N THR A 4 -4.05 23.87 -10.85
CA THR A 4 -4.48 24.17 -10.28
C THR A 4 -5.04 24.29 -9.72
N ALA A 5 -5.36 24.50 -9.49
CA ALA A 5 -5.88 24.52 -8.99
C ALA A 5 -6.50 24.65 -8.59
N PRO A 6 -6.74 24.88 -8.47
CA PRO A 6 -7.38 24.88 -8.21
C PRO A 6 -8.20 24.92 -7.86
N ASP A 7 -8.51 24.89 -7.87
CA ASP A 7 -9.10 24.89 -7.70
C ASP A 7 -9.57 24.48 -7.29
N VAL A 8 -9.53 24.56 -6.84
CA VAL A 8 -9.78 24.14 -6.52
C VAL A 8 -10.42 23.57 -5.99
N SER A 9 -10.07 23.64 -5.86
CA SER A 9 -10.38 22.94 -4.74
C SER A 9 -11.67 22.15 -4.78
N ALA A 10 -12.72 22.71 -4.70
CA ALA A 10 -13.97 21.98 -4.71
C ALA A 10 -14.08 21.05 -5.89
N SER A 11 -13.34 21.34 -6.91
CA SER A 11 -13.37 20.55 -8.11
C SER A 11 -12.27 19.49 -8.16
N SER A 12 -11.44 19.41 -7.13
CA SER A 12 -10.41 18.36 -7.10
C SER A 12 -11.03 17.01 -6.88
N PRO A 13 -10.71 16.02 -7.69
CA PRO A 13 -11.22 14.68 -7.44
C PRO A 13 -10.63 14.10 -6.17
N ALA A 14 -11.38 13.24 -5.51
CA ALA A 14 -10.89 12.53 -4.36
C ALA A 14 -9.76 11.61 -4.80
N LEU A 15 -8.82 11.34 -3.90
CA LEU A 15 -7.76 10.39 -4.18
C LEU A 15 -8.34 8.99 -4.31
N THR A 16 -7.75 8.20 -5.18
CA THR A 16 -8.15 6.80 -5.32
C THR A 16 -7.66 6.02 -4.11
N LYS A 17 -8.22 4.84 -3.93
CA LYS A 17 -7.77 3.95 -2.85
C LYS A 17 -6.25 3.70 -2.95
N GLN A 18 -5.76 3.45 -4.16
CA GLN A 18 -4.34 3.23 -4.38
C GLN A 18 -3.51 4.43 -3.95
N GLU A 19 -3.95 5.63 -4.32
CA GLU A 19 -3.24 6.86 -3.95
C GLU A 19 -3.23 7.08 -2.45
N LEU A 20 -4.36 6.80 -1.79
CA LEU A 20 -4.44 6.93 -0.34
C LEU A 20 -3.48 5.98 0.36
N ILE A 21 -3.37 4.76 -0.13
CA ILE A 21 -2.45 3.78 0.44
C ILE A 21 -1.02 4.26 0.30
N ILE A 22 -0.66 4.75 -0.89
CA ILE A 22 0.70 5.22 -1.16
C ILE A 22 1.04 6.41 -0.26
N GLU A 23 0.11 7.34 -0.09
CA GLU A 23 0.35 8.48 0.79
C GLU A 23 0.54 8.04 2.24
N GLY A 24 -0.23 7.04 2.68
CA GLY A 24 -0.05 6.50 4.02
C GLY A 24 1.33 5.88 4.20
N ILE A 25 1.84 5.20 3.18
CA ILE A 25 3.18 4.63 3.22
C ILE A 25 4.23 5.74 3.32
N ARG A 26 4.07 6.78 2.50
CA ARG A 26 5.02 7.89 2.48
C ARG A 26 5.05 8.65 3.77
N ASP A 27 3.92 8.74 4.45
CA ASP A 27 3.83 9.48 5.70
C ASP A 27 4.75 8.93 6.78
N ARG A 28 5.09 7.65 6.70
CA ARG A 28 6.04 7.03 7.62
C ARG A 28 7.29 6.59 6.90
N LYS A 29 7.57 7.21 5.75
CA LYS A 29 8.83 7.04 5.02
C LYS A 29 9.10 5.61 4.58
N GLY A 30 8.04 4.91 4.21
CA GLY A 30 8.19 3.59 3.60
C GLY A 30 9.01 3.71 2.32
N LYS A 31 9.86 2.71 2.07
CA LYS A 31 10.83 2.76 0.99
C LYS A 31 10.48 1.79 -0.12
N ASN A 32 11.01 2.07 -1.29
CA ASN A 32 10.95 1.17 -2.45
C ASN A 32 9.53 0.76 -2.77
N ILE A 33 8.65 1.75 -2.87
CA ILE A 33 7.23 1.52 -3.15
C ILE A 33 7.08 1.03 -4.59
N THR A 34 6.45 -0.12 -4.77
CA THR A 34 6.24 -0.71 -6.08
C THR A 34 4.77 -1.11 -6.20
N VAL A 35 4.17 -0.78 -7.33
CA VAL A 35 2.80 -1.20 -7.63
C VAL A 35 2.86 -2.26 -8.70
N VAL A 36 2.30 -3.44 -8.40
CA VAL A 36 2.24 -4.54 -9.36
C VAL A 36 0.79 -4.69 -9.78
N ASP A 37 0.51 -4.37 -11.03
CA ASP A 37 -0.85 -4.41 -11.56
C ASP A 37 -1.16 -5.84 -12.03
N LEU A 38 -2.16 -6.44 -11.42
CA LEU A 38 -2.56 -7.82 -11.74
C LEU A 38 -3.86 -7.88 -12.53
N SER A 39 -4.35 -6.73 -12.99
CA SER A 39 -5.66 -6.68 -13.64
C SER A 39 -5.72 -7.49 -14.93
N ASP A 40 -4.57 -7.72 -15.58
CA ASP A 40 -4.51 -8.49 -16.82
C ASP A 40 -4.35 -9.99 -16.61
N ILE A 41 -4.28 -10.41 -15.35
CA ILE A 41 -4.07 -11.82 -15.01
C ILE A 41 -5.42 -12.41 -14.58
N GLU A 42 -6.00 -13.23 -15.43
CA GLU A 42 -7.35 -13.76 -15.17
C GLU A 42 -7.46 -14.56 -13.88
N SER A 43 -6.39 -15.25 -13.52
CA SER A 43 -6.43 -16.10 -12.33
C SER A 43 -6.22 -15.33 -11.04
N ALA A 44 -5.83 -14.04 -11.12
CA ALA A 44 -5.59 -13.26 -9.92
C ALA A 44 -6.91 -12.82 -9.31
N SER A 45 -7.05 -12.98 -8.00
CA SER A 45 -8.24 -12.58 -7.29
C SER A 45 -8.20 -11.12 -6.84
N THR A 46 -7.06 -10.48 -6.97
CA THR A 46 -6.88 -9.09 -6.57
C THR A 46 -6.45 -8.26 -7.78
N GLY A 47 -6.73 -6.95 -7.74
CA GLY A 47 -6.39 -6.06 -8.84
C GLY A 47 -4.94 -5.62 -8.83
N CYS A 48 -4.34 -5.48 -7.66
CA CYS A 48 -2.93 -5.12 -7.61
C CYS A 48 -2.32 -5.40 -6.24
N PHE A 49 -1.00 -5.47 -6.22
CA PHE A 49 -0.20 -5.45 -4.99
C PHE A 49 0.47 -4.08 -4.90
N ILE A 50 0.54 -3.55 -3.69
CA ILE A 50 1.38 -2.39 -3.40
C ILE A 50 2.42 -2.89 -2.40
N ILE A 51 3.68 -2.81 -2.76
CA ILE A 51 4.76 -3.41 -1.99
C ILE A 51 5.70 -2.30 -1.52
N CYS A 52 6.13 -2.35 -0.28
CA CYS A 52 7.10 -1.39 0.23
C CYS A 52 7.91 -2.03 1.34
N GLU A 53 8.87 -1.27 1.87
CA GLU A 53 9.78 -1.75 2.91
C GLU A 53 9.89 -0.76 4.04
N GLY A 54 10.10 -1.29 5.24
CA GLY A 54 10.58 -0.52 6.37
C GLY A 54 11.99 -0.96 6.71
N THR A 55 12.72 -0.16 7.46
CA THR A 55 14.11 -0.46 7.81
C THR A 55 14.22 -1.36 9.04
N SER A 56 13.11 -1.52 9.77
CA SER A 56 13.07 -2.34 10.98
C SER A 56 11.66 -2.84 11.16
N SER A 57 11.47 -3.81 12.05
CA SER A 57 10.13 -4.31 12.34
C SER A 57 9.25 -3.21 12.93
N SER A 58 9.84 -2.32 13.73
CA SER A 58 9.08 -1.19 14.27
C SER A 58 8.57 -0.28 13.17
N GLN A 59 9.40 -0.01 12.17
CA GLN A 59 8.98 0.83 11.06
C GLN A 59 7.95 0.12 10.19
N VAL A 60 8.11 -1.17 9.97
CA VAL A 60 7.14 -1.96 9.21
C VAL A 60 5.75 -1.83 9.86
N ALA A 61 5.68 -2.02 11.18
CA ALA A 61 4.42 -1.88 11.90
C ALA A 61 3.89 -0.44 11.83
N SER A 62 4.79 0.55 11.95
CA SER A 62 4.41 1.95 11.89
C SER A 62 3.83 2.31 10.52
N ILE A 63 4.43 1.80 9.44
CA ILE A 63 3.93 2.02 8.10
C ILE A 63 2.53 1.42 7.94
N ALA A 64 2.34 0.20 8.44
CA ALA A 64 1.04 -0.46 8.36
C ALA A 64 -0.03 0.33 9.11
N ASP A 65 0.30 0.82 10.29
CA ASP A 65 -0.63 1.65 11.07
C ASP A 65 -0.97 2.92 10.32
N SER A 66 0.04 3.55 9.72
CA SER A 66 -0.15 4.79 8.97
C SER A 66 -1.07 4.59 7.78
N VAL A 67 -0.88 3.50 7.05
CA VAL A 67 -1.74 3.18 5.90
C VAL A 67 -3.18 3.03 6.37
N ARG A 68 -3.40 2.25 7.42
CA ARG A 68 -4.75 2.01 7.90
C ARG A 68 -5.42 3.30 8.37
N GLU A 69 -4.67 4.13 9.10
CA GLU A 69 -5.21 5.40 9.60
C GLU A 69 -5.47 6.38 8.48
N TYR A 70 -4.54 6.51 7.56
CA TYR A 70 -4.65 7.48 6.49
C TYR A 70 -5.81 7.15 5.56
N VAL A 71 -5.92 5.88 5.19
CA VAL A 71 -6.98 5.43 4.29
C VAL A 71 -8.35 5.58 4.95
N HIS A 72 -8.43 5.29 6.24
CA HIS A 72 -9.69 5.46 6.96
C HIS A 72 -10.07 6.93 7.09
N ARG A 73 -9.10 7.77 7.48
CA ARG A 73 -9.38 9.18 7.73
C ARG A 73 -9.73 9.94 6.44
N ASN A 74 -9.07 9.62 5.35
CA ASN A 74 -9.22 10.37 4.12
C ASN A 74 -10.12 9.71 3.10
N GLY A 75 -10.41 8.44 3.23
CA GLY A 75 -11.26 7.71 2.28
C GLY A 75 -12.40 6.96 2.93
N ASP A 76 -12.45 6.95 4.25
CA ASP A 76 -13.47 6.23 5.01
C ASP A 76 -13.52 4.75 4.60
N ILE A 77 -12.35 4.16 4.38
CA ILE A 77 -12.22 2.78 3.95
C ILE A 77 -11.46 2.01 5.02
N LYS A 78 -12.00 0.85 5.39
CA LYS A 78 -11.33 -0.06 6.32
C LYS A 78 -10.94 -1.33 5.57
N PRO A 79 -9.80 -1.93 5.94
CA PRO A 79 -9.41 -3.18 5.29
C PRO A 79 -10.34 -4.31 5.71
N TYR A 80 -10.47 -5.30 4.85
CA TYR A 80 -11.19 -6.53 5.20
C TYR A 80 -10.42 -7.32 6.23
N ASN A 81 -9.10 -7.26 6.16
CA ASN A 81 -8.26 -8.06 7.04
C ASN A 81 -6.83 -7.51 7.01
N TYR A 82 -6.05 -7.84 8.02
CA TYR A 82 -4.62 -7.56 8.04
C TYR A 82 -3.95 -8.58 8.95
N ASP A 83 -2.67 -8.84 8.69
CA ASP A 83 -1.96 -9.88 9.42
C ASP A 83 -0.47 -9.59 9.39
N GLY A 84 0.26 -10.16 10.34
CA GLY A 84 1.71 -10.08 10.37
C GLY A 84 2.29 -9.12 11.39
N TYR A 85 1.44 -8.45 12.17
CA TYR A 85 1.91 -7.48 13.15
C TYR A 85 2.78 -8.09 14.24
N GLN A 86 2.56 -9.35 14.54
CA GLN A 86 3.24 -9.99 15.65
C GLN A 86 4.76 -9.96 15.51
N ASN A 87 5.25 -10.33 14.34
CA ASN A 87 6.69 -10.29 14.04
C ASN A 87 7.09 -9.03 13.28
N ALA A 88 6.15 -8.45 12.56
CA ALA A 88 6.35 -7.26 11.75
C ALA A 88 7.51 -7.40 10.76
N GLN A 89 7.67 -8.61 10.21
CA GLN A 89 8.64 -8.85 9.15
C GLN A 89 7.97 -8.77 7.78
N TRP A 90 6.69 -9.08 7.74
CA TRP A 90 5.89 -9.00 6.53
C TRP A 90 4.44 -8.80 6.98
N ILE A 91 3.94 -7.59 6.81
CA ILE A 91 2.55 -7.29 7.14
C ILE A 91 1.76 -7.17 5.84
N VAL A 92 0.60 -7.80 5.81
CA VAL A 92 -0.29 -7.76 4.65
C VAL A 92 -1.57 -7.05 5.09
N ILE A 93 -2.03 -6.10 4.30
CA ILE A 93 -3.31 -5.43 4.53
C ILE A 93 -4.19 -5.70 3.31
N ASP A 94 -5.35 -6.30 3.53
CA ASP A 94 -6.26 -6.74 2.48
C ASP A 94 -7.39 -5.72 2.31
N TYR A 95 -7.37 -5.00 1.19
CA TYR A 95 -8.44 -4.06 0.86
C TYR A 95 -9.38 -4.60 -0.23
N GLY A 96 -9.30 -5.89 -0.50
CA GLY A 96 -10.15 -6.53 -1.49
C GLY A 96 -9.51 -6.57 -2.86
N ASP A 97 -9.49 -5.45 -3.53
CA ASP A 97 -8.86 -5.35 -4.84
C ASP A 97 -7.38 -4.94 -4.77
N ILE A 98 -6.92 -4.55 -3.61
CA ILE A 98 -5.51 -4.18 -3.40
C ILE A 98 -5.00 -4.87 -2.15
N PHE A 99 -3.87 -5.55 -2.29
CA PHE A 99 -3.16 -6.12 -1.13
C PHE A 99 -1.89 -5.30 -0.92
N VAL A 100 -1.74 -4.75 0.27
CA VAL A 100 -0.56 -3.98 0.64
C VAL A 100 0.40 -4.91 1.36
N HIS A 101 1.63 -4.98 0.87
CA HIS A 101 2.68 -5.83 1.45
C HIS A 101 3.78 -4.92 1.97
N ILE A 102 4.03 -4.98 3.26
CA ILE A 102 5.07 -4.17 3.89
C ILE A 102 6.09 -5.12 4.48
N PHE A 103 7.32 -5.06 3.98
CA PHE A 103 8.38 -6.01 4.33
C PHE A 103 9.52 -5.35 5.08
N ALA A 104 10.13 -6.09 5.97
CA ALA A 104 11.51 -5.82 6.34
C ALA A 104 12.37 -6.15 5.11
N PRO A 105 13.52 -5.49 4.92
CA PRO A 105 14.26 -5.63 3.66
C PRO A 105 14.63 -7.07 3.30
N GLU A 106 15.04 -7.85 4.29
CA GLU A 106 15.44 -9.22 4.04
C GLU A 106 14.29 -10.08 3.55
N GLN A 107 13.10 -9.83 4.08
CA GLN A 107 11.93 -10.62 3.70
C GLN A 107 11.47 -10.29 2.30
N ARG A 108 11.58 -9.03 1.89
CA ARG A 108 11.20 -8.66 0.53
C ARG A 108 12.05 -9.40 -0.50
N ALA A 109 13.35 -9.42 -0.26
CA ALA A 109 14.25 -10.13 -1.16
C ALA A 109 13.98 -11.64 -1.18
N HIS A 110 13.64 -12.20 -0.02
CA HIS A 110 13.40 -13.62 0.09
C HIS A 110 12.16 -14.07 -0.65
N TYR A 111 11.04 -13.32 -0.50
CA TYR A 111 9.78 -13.71 -1.13
C TYR A 111 9.66 -13.24 -2.56
N ASN A 112 10.22 -12.07 -2.85
CA ASN A 112 10.30 -11.52 -4.21
C ASN A 112 8.98 -11.60 -4.98
N LEU A 113 7.91 -11.09 -4.36
CA LEU A 113 6.58 -11.13 -4.96
C LEU A 113 6.51 -10.44 -6.30
N GLU A 114 7.32 -9.39 -6.47
CA GLU A 114 7.35 -8.64 -7.70
C GLU A 114 7.73 -9.50 -8.88
N GLU A 115 8.72 -10.34 -8.68
CA GLU A 115 9.21 -11.21 -9.75
C GLU A 115 8.23 -12.34 -10.04
N LEU A 116 7.54 -12.79 -9.01
CA LEU A 116 6.56 -13.86 -9.16
C LEU A 116 5.44 -13.48 -10.13
N TRP A 117 5.05 -12.21 -10.12
CA TRP A 117 3.93 -11.74 -10.92
C TRP A 117 4.33 -10.87 -12.10
N SER A 118 5.60 -10.50 -12.22
CA SER A 118 6.04 -9.70 -13.35
C SER A 118 6.48 -10.65 -14.45
N ASP A 119 6.17 -10.33 -15.67
CA ASP A 119 6.61 -11.22 -16.68
C ASP A 119 6.50 -10.80 -18.02
#